data_5e1504bea329fb6400679818f3f70393
#
_entry.id   5e1504bea329fb6400679818f3f70393
#
_cell.length_a   1.000
_cell.length_b   1.000
_cell.length_c   1.000
_cell.angle_alpha   90.00
_cell.angle_beta   90.00
_cell.angle_gamma   90.00
#
_symmetry.space_group_name_H-M   'P 1'
#
loop_
_entity.id
_entity.type
_entity.pdbx_description
1 polymer ?
#
loop_
_entity_poly.entity_id
_entity_poly.type
_entity_poly.pdbx_seq_one_letter_code
_entity_poly.pdbx_strand_id
1 'polypeptide(L)'
;MFVTPMVNLFTEDIESSLGFYRGLLGFVETIRTPLEGVPEHVELALDGFMIALSTTEAARRAHGIDAEPGSPAMELVFWTENLDAAYKMLLAANVTSVKEPQDSGNNNRNALMRDPDGNLVVIVAKRS
;
A
#
# COMPACT_ATOMS: atom_id res chain seq x y z
N MET A 1 19.65 6.28 18.06
CA MET A 1 18.89 7.53 18.15
C MET A 1 17.51 7.40 17.53
N PHE A 2 17.39 7.30 16.20
CA PHE A 2 16.09 7.02 15.57
C PHE A 2 16.01 5.56 15.21
N VAL A 3 14.88 4.91 15.48
CA VAL A 3 14.68 3.48 15.23
C VAL A 3 13.31 3.24 14.59
N THR A 4 13.15 2.11 13.95
CA THR A 4 11.88 1.60 13.42
C THR A 4 11.16 2.62 12.51
N PRO A 5 11.81 3.06 11.43
CA PRO A 5 11.13 3.96 10.50
C PRO A 5 9.95 3.26 9.84
N MET A 6 8.88 4.01 9.61
CA MET A 6 7.72 3.48 8.90
C MET A 6 6.99 4.60 8.18
N VAL A 7 6.18 4.21 7.19
CA VAL A 7 5.29 5.13 6.48
C VAL A 7 3.89 4.93 7.01
N ASN A 8 3.23 6.01 7.41
CA ASN A 8 1.84 5.96 7.84
C ASN A 8 0.95 6.46 6.69
N LEU A 9 0.11 5.58 6.17
CA LEU A 9 -0.84 5.89 5.11
C LEU A 9 -2.20 6.18 5.72
N PHE A 10 -2.81 7.26 5.29
CA PHE A 10 -4.15 7.60 5.75
C PHE A 10 -5.20 6.94 4.87
N THR A 11 -6.27 6.50 5.48
CA THR A 11 -7.34 5.79 4.78
C THR A 11 -8.71 6.25 5.29
N GLU A 12 -9.68 6.27 4.40
CA GLU A 12 -11.08 6.50 4.76
C GLU A 12 -11.81 5.20 5.06
N ASP A 13 -11.24 4.07 4.61
CA ASP A 13 -11.82 2.75 4.83
C ASP A 13 -10.70 1.75 5.13
N ILE A 14 -10.41 1.56 6.41
CA ILE A 14 -9.27 0.74 6.84
C ILE A 14 -9.46 -0.74 6.47
N GLU A 15 -10.69 -1.23 6.42
CA GLU A 15 -10.94 -2.62 6.03
C GLU A 15 -10.55 -2.86 4.56
N SER A 16 -10.88 -1.91 3.67
CA SER A 16 -10.47 -2.00 2.26
C SER A 16 -8.95 -1.93 2.12
N SER A 17 -8.30 -1.04 2.86
CA SER A 17 -6.83 -0.92 2.83
C SER A 17 -6.15 -2.17 3.36
N LEU A 18 -6.67 -2.78 4.42
CA LEU A 18 -6.16 -4.06 4.92
C LEU A 18 -6.34 -5.18 3.90
N GLY A 19 -7.46 -5.20 3.21
CA GLY A 19 -7.70 -6.16 2.13
C GLY A 19 -6.65 -6.05 1.03
N PHE A 20 -6.24 -4.85 0.69
CA PHE A 20 -5.20 -4.61 -0.30
C PHE A 20 -3.81 -4.98 0.23
N TYR A 21 -3.34 -4.34 1.29
CA TYR A 21 -1.96 -4.52 1.76
C TYR A 21 -1.73 -5.90 2.38
N ARG A 22 -2.60 -6.34 3.26
CA ARG A 22 -2.50 -7.65 3.90
C ARG A 22 -3.00 -8.77 2.99
N GLY A 23 -4.18 -8.58 2.40
CA GLY A 23 -4.84 -9.62 1.61
C GLY A 23 -4.19 -9.87 0.25
N LEU A 24 -3.84 -8.83 -0.49
CA LEU A 24 -3.30 -8.96 -1.84
C LEU A 24 -1.78 -8.91 -1.89
N LEU A 25 -1.16 -7.98 -1.16
CA LEU A 25 0.29 -7.79 -1.22
C LEU A 25 1.07 -8.67 -0.25
N GLY A 26 0.42 -9.23 0.77
CA GLY A 26 1.07 -10.15 1.69
C GLY A 26 1.73 -9.52 2.90
N PHE A 27 1.40 -8.28 3.24
CA PHE A 27 1.86 -7.71 4.51
C PHE A 27 1.31 -8.51 5.67
N VAL A 28 2.07 -8.58 6.76
CA VAL A 28 1.68 -9.24 8.00
C VAL A 28 1.36 -8.17 9.05
N GLU A 29 0.18 -8.26 9.63
CA GLU A 29 -0.24 -7.35 10.69
C GLU A 29 0.54 -7.62 11.96
N THR A 30 1.09 -6.57 12.58
CA THR A 30 1.87 -6.67 13.82
C THR A 30 1.18 -6.04 15.00
N ILE A 31 0.50 -4.91 14.80
CA ILE A 31 -0.20 -4.18 15.86
C ILE A 31 -1.52 -3.67 15.32
N ARG A 32 -2.55 -3.70 16.17
CA ARG A 32 -3.88 -3.19 15.82
C ARG A 32 -4.46 -2.43 17.00
N THR A 33 -5.06 -1.27 16.75
CA THR A 33 -5.68 -0.43 17.76
C THR A 33 -7.05 0.06 17.28
N PRO A 34 -8.15 -0.18 18.00
CA PRO A 34 -8.25 -1.09 19.13
C PRO A 34 -8.13 -2.56 18.70
N LEU A 35 -7.87 -3.45 19.63
CA LEU A 35 -7.73 -4.89 19.35
C LEU A 35 -9.01 -5.53 18.86
N GLU A 36 -10.15 -5.06 19.35
CA GLU A 36 -11.46 -5.58 18.97
C GLU A 36 -12.24 -4.54 18.19
N GLY A 37 -13.12 -5.02 17.30
CA GLY A 37 -13.91 -4.18 16.43
C GLY A 37 -13.12 -3.69 15.24
N VAL A 38 -13.63 -2.64 14.57
CA VAL A 38 -12.95 -2.04 13.44
C VAL A 38 -11.77 -1.21 13.97
N PRO A 39 -10.55 -1.51 13.55
CA PRO A 39 -9.39 -0.76 14.02
C PRO A 39 -9.34 0.64 13.40
N GLU A 40 -8.64 1.54 14.05
CA GLU A 40 -8.35 2.87 13.51
C GLU A 40 -6.88 3.06 13.17
N HIS A 41 -6.04 2.12 13.62
CA HIS A 41 -4.61 2.12 13.34
C HIS A 41 -4.10 0.68 13.32
N VAL A 42 -3.43 0.30 12.23
CA VAL A 42 -2.86 -1.04 12.06
C VAL A 42 -1.45 -0.90 11.52
N GLU A 43 -0.50 -1.60 12.12
CA GLU A 43 0.88 -1.66 11.62
C GLU A 43 1.11 -2.99 10.93
N LEU A 44 1.82 -2.95 9.81
CA LEU A 44 2.03 -4.07 8.91
C LEU A 44 3.49 -4.12 8.49
N ALA A 45 3.98 -5.34 8.23
CA ALA A 45 5.36 -5.55 7.78
C ALA A 45 5.40 -6.49 6.58
N LEU A 46 6.27 -6.20 5.63
CA LEU A 46 6.57 -7.06 4.48
C LEU A 46 8.06 -6.94 4.18
N ASP A 47 8.76 -8.07 4.26
CA ASP A 47 10.18 -8.16 3.90
C ASP A 47 11.03 -7.06 4.54
N GLY A 48 10.77 -6.78 5.83
CA GLY A 48 11.50 -5.77 6.59
C GLY A 48 10.99 -4.35 6.41
N PHE A 49 10.06 -4.10 5.50
CA PHE A 49 9.47 -2.79 5.30
C PHE A 49 8.20 -2.65 6.14
N MET A 50 8.11 -1.56 6.89
CA MET A 50 6.98 -1.29 7.77
C MET A 50 6.10 -0.18 7.21
N ILE A 51 4.79 -0.41 7.24
CA ILE A 51 3.80 0.65 7.01
C ILE A 51 2.80 0.64 8.16
N ALA A 52 2.10 1.73 8.34
CA ALA A 52 0.93 1.80 9.19
C ALA A 52 -0.24 2.31 8.35
N LEU A 53 -1.42 1.89 8.70
CA LEU A 53 -2.67 2.41 8.15
C LEU A 53 -3.39 3.11 9.29
N SER A 54 -3.80 4.35 9.08
CA SER A 54 -4.56 5.11 10.09
C SER A 54 -5.77 5.75 9.42
N THR A 55 -6.90 5.72 10.11
CA THR A 55 -8.09 6.40 9.58
C THR A 55 -7.87 7.91 9.59
N THR A 56 -8.52 8.61 8.67
CA THR A 56 -8.46 10.07 8.63
C THR A 56 -9.02 10.69 9.91
N GLU A 57 -10.00 10.03 10.52
CA GLU A 57 -10.58 10.45 11.79
C GLU A 57 -9.55 10.35 12.92
N ALA A 58 -8.82 9.23 12.99
CA ALA A 58 -7.75 9.06 13.98
C ALA A 58 -6.65 10.10 13.80
N ALA A 59 -6.29 10.41 12.56
CA ALA A 59 -5.29 11.44 12.25
C ALA A 59 -5.72 12.82 12.76
N ARG A 60 -6.98 13.16 12.56
CA ARG A 60 -7.54 14.43 13.03
C ARG A 60 -7.51 14.50 14.55
N ARG A 61 -7.95 13.44 15.22
CA ARG A 61 -8.01 13.40 16.69
C ARG A 61 -6.62 13.38 17.32
N ALA A 62 -5.69 12.58 16.80
CA ALA A 62 -4.37 12.41 17.40
C ALA A 62 -3.37 13.48 17.00
N HIS A 63 -3.43 13.97 15.76
CA HIS A 63 -2.42 14.88 15.20
C HIS A 63 -2.98 16.25 14.81
N GLY A 64 -4.29 16.42 14.83
CA GLY A 64 -4.92 17.68 14.45
C GLY A 64 -4.81 18.02 12.98
N ILE A 65 -4.61 17.03 12.13
CA ILE A 65 -4.46 17.23 10.69
C ILE A 65 -5.67 16.70 9.93
N ASP A 66 -5.98 17.36 8.81
CA ASP A 66 -6.98 16.90 7.86
C ASP A 66 -6.26 16.20 6.71
N ALA A 67 -6.10 14.87 6.85
CA ALA A 67 -5.40 14.08 5.86
C ALA A 67 -6.24 13.91 4.59
N GLU A 68 -5.58 13.91 3.44
CA GLU A 68 -6.20 13.67 2.15
C GLU A 68 -5.62 12.40 1.54
N PRO A 69 -6.27 11.23 1.72
CA PRO A 69 -5.81 9.98 1.14
C PRO A 69 -5.72 10.06 -0.38
N GLY A 70 -4.72 9.39 -0.95
CA GLY A 70 -4.55 9.34 -2.40
C GLY A 70 -3.91 10.54 -3.02
N SER A 71 -3.45 11.51 -2.21
CA SER A 71 -2.66 12.62 -2.73
C SER A 71 -1.33 12.09 -3.27
N PRO A 72 -0.97 12.35 -4.56
CA PRO A 72 0.16 11.68 -5.20
C PRO A 72 1.52 12.29 -4.83
N ALA A 73 1.76 12.54 -3.55
CA ALA A 73 3.05 13.06 -3.08
C ALA A 73 4.16 12.01 -3.14
N MET A 74 3.80 10.73 -3.22
CA MET A 74 4.75 9.63 -3.29
C MET A 74 4.11 8.41 -3.92
N GLU A 75 4.93 7.40 -4.20
CA GLU A 75 4.46 6.10 -4.63
C GLU A 75 5.17 5.01 -3.82
N LEU A 76 4.49 3.88 -3.64
CA LEU A 76 5.09 2.69 -3.05
C LEU A 76 5.54 1.77 -4.17
N VAL A 77 6.74 1.23 -4.05
CA VAL A 77 7.35 0.39 -5.09
C VAL A 77 7.56 -1.01 -4.55
N PHE A 78 7.05 -2.01 -5.27
CA PHE A 78 7.20 -3.42 -4.92
C PHE A 78 7.84 -4.18 -6.07
N TRP A 79 8.88 -4.94 -5.78
CA TRP A 79 9.51 -5.82 -6.77
C TRP A 79 8.84 -7.17 -6.77
N THR A 80 8.77 -7.78 -7.94
CA THR A 80 8.25 -9.14 -8.12
C THR A 80 9.08 -9.86 -9.17
N GLU A 81 9.07 -11.17 -9.16
CA GLU A 81 9.76 -11.97 -10.18
C GLU A 81 8.95 -12.05 -11.47
N ASN A 82 7.62 -11.97 -11.38
CA ASN A 82 6.73 -12.10 -12.53
C ASN A 82 5.70 -10.99 -12.52
N LEU A 83 5.99 -9.91 -13.22
CA LEU A 83 5.13 -8.73 -13.25
C LEU A 83 3.77 -9.04 -13.89
N ASP A 84 3.76 -9.75 -15.03
CA ASP A 84 2.50 -9.98 -15.73
C ASP A 84 1.53 -10.84 -14.92
N ALA A 85 2.05 -11.83 -14.20
CA ALA A 85 1.23 -12.65 -13.31
C ALA A 85 0.71 -11.83 -12.11
N ALA A 86 1.56 -11.01 -11.50
CA ALA A 86 1.16 -10.13 -10.40
C ALA A 86 0.09 -9.13 -10.85
N TYR A 87 0.29 -8.52 -12.00
CA TYR A 87 -0.65 -7.56 -12.55
C TYR A 87 -2.02 -8.21 -12.82
N LYS A 88 -2.04 -9.39 -13.42
CA LYS A 88 -3.29 -10.12 -13.67
C LYS A 88 -4.03 -10.45 -12.37
N MET A 89 -3.29 -10.87 -11.36
CA MET A 89 -3.89 -11.19 -10.06
C MET A 89 -4.54 -9.95 -9.44
N LEU A 90 -3.84 -8.81 -9.49
CA LEU A 90 -4.37 -7.56 -8.94
C LEU A 90 -5.58 -7.06 -9.74
N LEU A 91 -5.55 -7.15 -11.07
CA LEU A 91 -6.71 -6.81 -11.90
C LEU A 91 -7.92 -7.68 -11.57
N ALA A 92 -7.71 -8.99 -11.40
CA ALA A 92 -8.78 -9.92 -11.06
C ALA A 92 -9.40 -9.60 -9.69
N ALA A 93 -8.65 -8.96 -8.81
CA ALA A 93 -9.11 -8.50 -7.51
C ALA A 93 -9.67 -7.05 -7.56
N ASN A 94 -9.91 -6.52 -8.75
CA ASN A 94 -10.48 -5.18 -8.98
C ASN A 94 -9.60 -4.02 -8.54
N VAL A 95 -8.28 -4.22 -8.51
CA VAL A 95 -7.33 -3.13 -8.25
C VAL A 95 -7.33 -2.20 -9.47
N THR A 96 -7.39 -0.90 -9.23
CA THR A 96 -7.40 0.10 -10.30
C THR A 96 -6.04 0.17 -10.98
N SER A 97 -6.01 -0.02 -12.30
CA SER A 97 -4.80 0.12 -13.09
C SER A 97 -4.66 1.54 -13.63
N VAL A 98 -3.46 2.10 -13.48
CA VAL A 98 -3.09 3.39 -14.08
C VAL A 98 -2.31 3.16 -15.37
N LYS A 99 -1.37 2.21 -15.34
CA LYS A 99 -0.58 1.81 -16.51
C LYS A 99 -0.40 0.30 -16.52
N GLU A 100 -0.71 -0.34 -17.63
CA GLU A 100 -0.46 -1.77 -17.78
C GLU A 100 1.04 -2.07 -17.92
N PRO A 101 1.46 -3.33 -17.76
CA PRO A 101 2.88 -3.70 -17.86
C PRO A 101 3.54 -3.23 -19.14
N GLN A 102 4.69 -2.58 -19.00
CA GLN A 102 5.48 -2.09 -20.13
C GLN A 102 6.96 -2.05 -19.74
N ASP A 103 7.81 -2.11 -20.75
CA ASP A 103 9.24 -1.96 -20.55
C ASP A 103 9.55 -0.54 -20.07
N SER A 104 10.50 -0.44 -19.16
CA SER A 104 10.96 0.81 -18.60
C SER A 104 12.50 0.85 -18.57
N GLY A 105 13.09 1.94 -18.07
CA GLY A 105 14.54 2.09 -18.02
C GLY A 105 15.24 1.06 -17.14
N ASN A 106 16.55 0.97 -17.26
CA ASN A 106 17.42 0.10 -16.46
C ASN A 106 17.10 -1.39 -16.58
N ASN A 107 16.68 -1.81 -17.77
CA ASN A 107 16.34 -3.21 -18.05
C ASN A 107 15.23 -3.72 -17.12
N ASN A 108 14.30 -2.86 -16.80
CA ASN A 108 13.14 -3.16 -15.96
C ASN A 108 11.85 -3.16 -16.78
N ARG A 109 10.81 -3.69 -16.16
CA ARG A 109 9.45 -3.66 -16.65
C ARG A 109 8.55 -3.27 -15.47
N ASN A 110 7.57 -2.42 -15.66
CA ASN A 110 6.71 -2.01 -14.56
C ASN A 110 5.26 -1.84 -14.97
N ALA A 111 4.41 -1.80 -13.95
CA ALA A 111 3.01 -1.43 -14.05
C ALA A 111 2.69 -0.48 -12.90
N LEU A 112 1.70 0.37 -13.10
CA LEU A 112 1.31 1.35 -12.10
C LEU A 112 -0.15 1.15 -11.76
N MET A 113 -0.45 1.07 -10.48
CA MET A 113 -1.79 0.83 -9.95
C MET A 113 -2.10 1.79 -8.81
N ARG A 114 -3.32 1.74 -8.30
CA ARG A 114 -3.73 2.51 -7.13
C ARG A 114 -4.23 1.57 -6.05
N ASP A 115 -3.90 1.90 -4.80
CA ASP A 115 -4.52 1.24 -3.67
C ASP A 115 -5.98 1.72 -3.50
N PRO A 116 -6.76 1.17 -2.55
CA PRO A 116 -8.16 1.56 -2.39
C PRO A 116 -8.40 3.04 -2.10
N ASP A 117 -7.42 3.74 -1.55
CA ASP A 117 -7.51 5.18 -1.26
C ASP A 117 -6.97 6.04 -2.40
N GLY A 118 -6.44 5.43 -3.45
CA GLY A 118 -5.89 6.14 -4.60
C GLY A 118 -4.39 6.40 -4.53
N ASN A 119 -3.68 5.87 -3.53
CA ASN A 119 -2.24 5.99 -3.45
C ASN A 119 -1.58 5.21 -4.59
N LEU A 120 -0.52 5.76 -5.16
CA LEU A 120 0.18 5.13 -6.27
C LEU A 120 1.03 3.94 -5.79
N VAL A 121 0.92 2.84 -6.52
CA VAL A 121 1.67 1.60 -6.26
C VAL A 121 2.31 1.16 -7.58
N VAL A 122 3.63 1.05 -7.57
CA VAL A 122 4.41 0.58 -8.73
C VAL A 122 4.84 -0.85 -8.48
N ILE A 123 4.56 -1.72 -9.44
CA ILE A 123 5.04 -3.10 -9.42
C ILE A 123 6.14 -3.21 -10.47
N VAL A 124 7.29 -3.70 -10.07
CA VAL A 124 8.50 -3.72 -10.92
C VAL A 124 9.07 -5.14 -11.00
N ALA A 125 9.58 -5.49 -12.17
CA ALA A 125 10.35 -6.71 -12.37
C ALA A 125 11.51 -6.43 -13.31
N LYS A 126 12.53 -7.29 -13.28
CA LYS A 126 13.57 -7.26 -14.30
C LYS A 126 12.99 -7.75 -15.63
N ARG A 127 13.43 -7.20 -16.72
CA ARG A 127 13.14 -7.75 -18.06
C ARG A 127 13.87 -9.08 -18.21
N SER A 128 13.18 -10.03 -18.74
CA SER A 128 13.75 -11.36 -19.01
C SER A 128 14.39 -11.43 -20.39
#